data_40f26e40b4bd23d4bc0f3d0171b2217c
#
_entry.id   40f26e40b4bd23d4bc0f3d0171b2217c
#
_cell.length_a   1.000
_cell.length_b   1.000
_cell.length_c   1.000
_cell.angle_alpha   90.00
_cell.angle_beta   90.00
_cell.angle_gamma   90.00
#
_symmetry.space_group_name_H-M   'P 1'
#
loop_
_entity.id
_entity.type
_entity.pdbx_description
1 polymer ?
#
loop_
_entity_poly.entity_id
_entity_poly.type
_entity_poly.pdbx_seq_one_letter_code
_entity_poly.pdbx_strand_id
1 'polypeptide(L)'
;DKVLKAKTQEEFDEITSKYLKNEIGFSGYWNDAGQYVLKSDYSDLEKIVTSDDLEIHPKIEEVVFEDDSLKIQGYFYAKYSDMSAPENVKILGISALSDDGNTINEIVGEKRNFENQRITAKFGYNLNHFVKDGADFNYDYSGYELKIPLNHLEFETTNSLAFVLEVEIDGLKFEVPIK
;
A
#
# COMPACT_ATOMS: atom_id res chain seq x y z
N ASP A 1 -14.50 -10.94 -22.99
CA ASP A 1 -14.20 -9.53 -22.72
C ASP A 1 -15.38 -8.85 -22.04
N LYS A 2 -15.36 -8.86 -20.71
CA LYS A 2 -16.46 -8.29 -19.90
C LYS A 2 -16.38 -6.76 -19.84
N VAL A 3 -15.17 -6.20 -19.86
CA VAL A 3 -14.99 -4.74 -19.86
C VAL A 3 -15.52 -4.10 -21.14
N LEU A 4 -15.37 -4.76 -22.29
CA LEU A 4 -15.96 -4.34 -23.55
C LEU A 4 -17.50 -4.21 -23.54
N LYS A 5 -18.17 -4.75 -22.52
CA LYS A 5 -19.62 -4.87 -22.44
C LYS A 5 -20.25 -3.97 -21.38
N ALA A 6 -19.44 -3.29 -20.55
CA ALA A 6 -19.98 -2.35 -19.58
C ALA A 6 -20.68 -1.19 -20.31
N LYS A 7 -21.95 -1.01 -20.09
CA LYS A 7 -22.78 0.05 -20.67
C LYS A 7 -23.25 1.07 -19.65
N THR A 8 -23.08 0.75 -18.37
CA THR A 8 -23.49 1.61 -17.27
C THR A 8 -22.31 1.82 -16.31
N GLN A 9 -22.38 2.89 -15.54
CA GLN A 9 -21.37 3.18 -14.49
C GLN A 9 -21.29 2.04 -13.48
N GLU A 10 -22.44 1.49 -13.05
CA GLU A 10 -22.50 0.39 -12.06
C GLU A 10 -21.79 -0.89 -12.57
N GLU A 11 -22.01 -1.25 -13.83
CA GLU A 11 -21.31 -2.38 -14.47
C GLU A 11 -19.79 -2.14 -14.55
N PHE A 12 -19.38 -0.92 -14.86
CA PHE A 12 -17.97 -0.55 -14.91
C PHE A 12 -17.30 -0.60 -13.55
N ASP A 13 -17.97 -0.07 -12.52
CA ASP A 13 -17.48 -0.08 -11.13
C ASP A 13 -17.33 -1.51 -10.60
N GLU A 14 -18.29 -2.40 -10.89
CA GLU A 14 -18.21 -3.81 -10.51
C GLU A 14 -17.04 -4.51 -11.21
N ILE A 15 -16.87 -4.28 -12.50
CA ILE A 15 -15.80 -4.90 -13.30
C ILE A 15 -14.43 -4.40 -12.85
N THR A 16 -14.25 -3.10 -12.65
CA THR A 16 -12.97 -2.52 -12.21
C THR A 16 -12.60 -2.96 -10.81
N SER A 17 -13.54 -3.02 -9.88
CA SER A 17 -13.30 -3.52 -8.51
C SER A 17 -12.81 -4.98 -8.51
N LYS A 18 -13.32 -5.80 -9.44
CA LYS A 18 -12.96 -7.20 -9.57
C LYS A 18 -11.64 -7.44 -10.32
N TYR A 19 -11.36 -6.62 -11.32
CA TYR A 19 -10.27 -6.84 -12.28
C TYR A 19 -9.20 -5.75 -12.23
N LEU A 20 -9.22 -4.87 -11.24
CA LEU A 20 -8.23 -3.80 -11.08
C LEU A 20 -6.78 -4.31 -11.17
N LYS A 21 -6.54 -5.49 -10.60
CA LYS A 21 -5.21 -6.13 -10.63
C LYS A 21 -4.76 -6.57 -12.03
N ASN A 22 -5.69 -6.79 -12.96
CA ASN A 22 -5.40 -7.30 -14.30
C ASN A 22 -5.30 -6.20 -15.35
N GLU A 23 -5.75 -4.98 -15.04
CA GLU A 23 -5.62 -3.76 -15.88
C GLU A 23 -5.99 -3.96 -17.37
N ILE A 24 -6.99 -4.78 -17.64
CA ILE A 24 -7.42 -5.10 -19.00
C ILE A 24 -8.67 -4.31 -19.37
N GLY A 25 -8.56 -3.47 -20.37
CA GLY A 25 -9.68 -2.72 -20.96
C GLY A 25 -10.01 -1.42 -20.25
N PHE A 26 -9.12 -0.93 -19.40
CA PHE A 26 -9.17 0.41 -18.84
C PHE A 26 -7.76 0.95 -18.63
N SER A 27 -7.63 2.27 -18.74
CA SER A 27 -6.42 3.04 -18.49
C SER A 27 -6.63 3.96 -17.28
N GLY A 28 -5.54 4.40 -16.69
CA GLY A 28 -5.60 5.30 -15.54
C GLY A 28 -4.90 6.63 -15.81
N TYR A 29 -5.36 7.67 -15.13
CA TYR A 29 -4.75 8.98 -15.16
C TYR A 29 -4.98 9.73 -13.85
N TRP A 30 -4.13 10.74 -13.57
CA TRP A 30 -4.33 11.65 -12.45
C TRP A 30 -5.17 12.84 -12.92
N ASN A 31 -6.27 13.12 -12.21
CA ASN A 31 -7.09 14.29 -12.48
C ASN A 31 -6.51 15.56 -11.83
N ASP A 32 -7.10 16.73 -12.15
CA ASP A 32 -6.65 18.01 -11.60
C ASP A 32 -6.82 18.14 -10.07
N ALA A 33 -7.63 17.27 -9.46
CA ALA A 33 -7.79 17.20 -8.02
C ALA A 33 -6.75 16.27 -7.34
N GLY A 34 -5.79 15.69 -8.10
CA GLY A 34 -4.77 14.79 -7.60
C GLY A 34 -5.30 13.39 -7.27
N GLN A 35 -6.44 12.99 -7.84
CA GLN A 35 -7.03 11.67 -7.64
C GLN A 35 -6.72 10.77 -8.84
N TYR A 36 -6.38 9.51 -8.58
CA TYR A 36 -6.22 8.53 -9.64
C TYR A 36 -7.58 8.06 -10.15
N VAL A 37 -7.80 8.16 -11.45
CA VAL A 37 -9.06 7.83 -12.12
C VAL A 37 -8.80 6.70 -13.11
N LEU A 38 -9.61 5.64 -13.06
CA LEU A 38 -9.68 4.62 -14.08
C LEU A 38 -10.73 5.01 -15.12
N LYS A 39 -10.37 4.90 -16.38
CA LYS A 39 -11.25 5.16 -17.51
C LYS A 39 -11.36 3.90 -18.38
N SER A 40 -12.58 3.59 -18.85
CA SER A 40 -12.79 2.53 -19.82
C SER A 40 -12.11 2.88 -21.16
N ASP A 41 -11.38 1.92 -21.75
CA ASP A 41 -10.78 2.10 -23.08
C ASP A 41 -11.85 2.05 -24.20
N TYR A 42 -13.10 1.73 -23.87
CA TYR A 42 -14.17 1.46 -24.83
C TYR A 42 -15.42 2.34 -24.67
N SER A 43 -15.44 3.17 -23.63
CA SER A 43 -16.57 4.06 -23.32
C SER A 43 -16.08 5.26 -22.49
N ASP A 44 -16.99 6.20 -22.20
CA ASP A 44 -16.69 7.38 -21.37
C ASP A 44 -16.89 7.13 -19.85
N LEU A 45 -16.96 5.85 -19.43
CA LEU A 45 -17.13 5.49 -18.04
C LEU A 45 -15.82 5.63 -17.27
N GLU A 46 -15.90 6.23 -16.10
CA GLU A 46 -14.75 6.53 -15.23
C GLU A 46 -15.05 6.15 -13.76
N LYS A 47 -13.99 5.84 -13.01
CA LYS A 47 -14.06 5.57 -11.57
C LYS A 47 -12.87 6.21 -10.87
N ILE A 48 -13.13 6.98 -9.80
CA ILE A 48 -12.09 7.44 -8.88
C ILE A 48 -11.64 6.26 -8.02
N VAL A 49 -10.34 6.02 -7.97
CA VAL A 49 -9.75 4.97 -7.13
C VAL A 49 -9.67 5.46 -5.69
N THR A 50 -10.12 4.64 -4.76
CA THR A 50 -10.11 4.88 -3.31
C THR A 50 -9.23 3.86 -2.59
N SER A 51 -9.02 4.03 -1.27
CA SER A 51 -8.28 3.06 -0.45
C SER A 51 -8.90 1.66 -0.48
N ASP A 52 -10.23 1.56 -0.62
CA ASP A 52 -10.93 0.28 -0.69
C ASP A 52 -10.67 -0.48 -2.00
N ASP A 53 -10.31 0.23 -3.05
CA ASP A 53 -9.97 -0.34 -4.36
C ASP A 53 -8.52 -0.80 -4.45
N LEU A 54 -7.65 -0.31 -3.56
CA LEU A 54 -6.22 -0.53 -3.61
C LEU A 54 -5.79 -1.70 -2.72
N GLU A 55 -4.93 -2.54 -3.23
CA GLU A 55 -4.26 -3.57 -2.44
C GLU A 55 -2.90 -3.07 -1.98
N ILE A 56 -2.68 -3.08 -0.67
CA ILE A 56 -1.38 -2.78 -0.10
C ILE A 56 -0.54 -4.04 0.00
N HIS A 57 0.73 -3.92 -0.38
CA HIS A 57 1.69 -5.04 -0.44
C HIS A 57 2.83 -4.81 0.55
N PRO A 58 2.69 -5.28 1.80
CA PRO A 58 3.75 -5.19 2.79
C PRO A 58 4.76 -6.33 2.64
N LYS A 59 6.00 -6.06 3.03
CA LYS A 59 7.03 -7.07 3.18
C LYS A 59 8.00 -6.69 4.30
N ILE A 60 8.30 -7.67 5.16
CA ILE A 60 9.42 -7.58 6.09
C ILE A 60 10.69 -8.06 5.33
N GLU A 61 11.77 -7.30 5.43
CA GLU A 61 13.08 -7.65 4.88
C GLU A 61 14.08 -8.03 5.97
N GLU A 62 13.99 -7.40 7.14
CA GLU A 62 14.90 -7.63 8.25
C GLU A 62 14.20 -7.49 9.60
N VAL A 63 14.57 -8.36 10.54
CA VAL A 63 14.15 -8.28 11.95
C VAL A 63 15.38 -8.49 12.81
N VAL A 64 15.70 -7.53 13.67
CA VAL A 64 16.88 -7.56 14.55
C VAL A 64 16.47 -7.23 15.98
N PHE A 65 16.93 -8.03 16.94
CA PHE A 65 16.87 -7.67 18.34
C PHE A 65 18.12 -6.84 18.70
N GLU A 66 17.91 -5.62 19.12
CA GLU A 66 18.92 -4.72 19.64
C GLU A 66 18.67 -4.55 21.14
N ASP A 67 19.67 -4.72 21.99
CA ASP A 67 19.65 -4.63 23.47
C ASP A 67 18.26 -4.65 24.14
N ASP A 68 17.49 -3.55 24.02
CA ASP A 68 16.18 -3.34 24.62
C ASP A 68 15.05 -3.09 23.61
N SER A 69 15.30 -3.30 22.32
CA SER A 69 14.35 -3.01 21.27
C SER A 69 14.32 -4.06 20.15
N LEU A 70 13.17 -4.17 19.51
CA LEU A 70 12.96 -4.91 18.27
C LEU A 70 13.00 -3.92 17.11
N LYS A 71 13.96 -4.11 16.19
CA LYS A 71 14.04 -3.35 14.95
C LYS A 71 13.47 -4.18 13.81
N ILE A 72 12.54 -3.60 13.06
CA ILE A 72 11.94 -4.21 11.87
C ILE A 72 12.15 -3.26 10.69
N GLN A 73 12.68 -3.79 9.60
CA GLN A 73 12.78 -3.05 8.34
C GLN A 73 12.06 -3.80 7.22
N GLY A 74 11.50 -3.04 6.29
CA GLY A 74 10.85 -3.60 5.14
C GLY A 74 10.34 -2.53 4.19
N TYR A 75 9.35 -2.90 3.40
CA TYR A 75 8.65 -1.96 2.54
C TYR A 75 7.15 -2.29 2.48
N PHE A 76 6.36 -1.29 2.09
CA PHE A 76 4.99 -1.46 1.63
C PHE A 76 4.73 -0.53 0.45
N TYR A 77 3.86 -0.93 -0.45
CA TYR A 77 3.34 -0.03 -1.48
C TYR A 77 1.88 -0.35 -1.78
N ALA A 78 1.13 0.66 -2.16
CA ALA A 78 -0.20 0.51 -2.72
C ALA A 78 -0.13 0.81 -4.23
N LYS A 79 -0.64 -0.10 -5.06
CA LYS A 79 -0.65 0.11 -6.50
C LYS A 79 -1.50 1.35 -6.84
N TYR A 80 -1.10 2.11 -7.83
CA TYR A 80 -1.72 3.37 -8.27
C TYR A 80 -1.60 4.56 -7.30
N SER A 81 -0.80 4.46 -6.23
CA SER A 81 -0.51 5.59 -5.36
C SER A 81 0.80 6.27 -5.73
N ASP A 82 0.95 7.53 -5.35
CA ASP A 82 2.19 8.28 -5.48
C ASP A 82 3.00 8.24 -4.18
N MET A 83 4.16 7.59 -4.21
CA MET A 83 5.11 7.51 -3.11
C MET A 83 6.47 8.10 -3.50
N SER A 84 6.48 9.10 -4.39
CA SER A 84 7.69 9.72 -4.95
C SER A 84 8.42 10.66 -3.98
N ALA A 85 7.77 11.07 -2.91
CA ALA A 85 8.30 12.01 -1.94
C ALA A 85 7.98 11.57 -0.49
N PRO A 86 8.83 11.94 0.49
CA PRO A 86 8.61 11.52 1.88
C PRO A 86 7.31 12.07 2.50
N GLU A 87 6.82 13.21 2.03
CA GLU A 87 5.55 13.81 2.45
C GLU A 87 4.32 13.03 1.99
N ASN A 88 4.44 12.26 0.90
CA ASN A 88 3.36 11.45 0.37
C ASN A 88 3.14 10.15 1.17
N VAL A 89 4.08 9.81 2.06
CA VAL A 89 4.01 8.57 2.86
C VAL A 89 4.22 8.89 4.33
N LYS A 90 3.24 8.59 5.18
CA LYS A 90 3.33 8.81 6.63
C LYS A 90 2.94 7.54 7.36
N ILE A 91 3.76 7.12 8.31
CA ILE A 91 3.41 6.07 9.27
C ILE A 91 2.79 6.76 10.49
N LEU A 92 1.48 6.63 10.66
CA LEU A 92 0.71 7.33 11.67
C LEU A 92 0.79 6.60 13.02
N GLY A 93 0.62 5.27 13.02
CA GLY A 93 0.57 4.45 14.22
C GLY A 93 1.14 3.05 14.02
N ILE A 94 1.43 2.39 15.14
CA ILE A 94 1.81 0.98 15.21
C ILE A 94 0.94 0.34 16.28
N SER A 95 0.32 -0.79 15.98
CA SER A 95 -0.45 -1.59 16.94
C SER A 95 0.01 -3.04 16.92
N ALA A 96 0.04 -3.69 18.07
CA ALA A 96 0.23 -5.13 18.14
C ALA A 96 -1.11 -5.84 17.92
N LEU A 97 -1.07 -6.99 17.25
CA LEU A 97 -2.20 -7.91 17.12
C LEU A 97 -2.05 -9.04 18.12
N SER A 98 -3.17 -9.41 18.76
CA SER A 98 -3.29 -10.66 19.49
C SER A 98 -3.36 -11.86 18.56
N ASP A 99 -3.19 -13.07 19.11
CA ASP A 99 -3.29 -14.33 18.35
C ASP A 99 -4.67 -14.54 17.71
N ASP A 100 -5.72 -13.94 18.25
CA ASP A 100 -7.09 -13.95 17.69
C ASP A 100 -7.30 -12.87 16.60
N GLY A 101 -6.27 -12.09 16.30
CA GLY A 101 -6.29 -11.04 15.27
C GLY A 101 -6.91 -9.71 15.72
N ASN A 102 -7.27 -9.59 17.02
CA ASN A 102 -7.76 -8.32 17.56
C ASN A 102 -6.59 -7.40 17.91
N THR A 103 -6.75 -6.09 17.69
CA THR A 103 -5.74 -5.10 18.10
C THR A 103 -5.69 -5.05 19.62
N ILE A 104 -4.49 -5.27 20.20
CA ILE A 104 -4.35 -5.28 21.66
C ILE A 104 -4.01 -3.90 22.18
N ASN A 105 -2.99 -3.25 21.61
CA ASN A 105 -2.48 -1.98 22.10
C ASN A 105 -1.80 -1.17 21.01
N GLU A 106 -1.96 0.16 21.07
CA GLU A 106 -1.10 1.08 20.36
C GLU A 106 0.32 1.01 20.96
N ILE A 107 1.32 0.85 20.10
CA ILE A 107 2.70 0.74 20.52
C ILE A 107 3.39 2.07 20.32
N VAL A 108 4.00 2.58 21.39
CA VAL A 108 4.89 3.73 21.33
C VAL A 108 6.26 3.24 20.87
N GLY A 109 6.58 3.45 19.59
CA GLY A 109 7.86 3.10 18.98
C GLY A 109 8.31 4.17 18.01
N GLU A 110 9.61 4.18 17.72
CA GLU A 110 10.13 5.02 16.64
C GLU A 110 9.72 4.41 15.31
N LYS A 111 9.28 5.26 14.39
CA LYS A 111 8.83 4.88 13.06
C LYS A 111 9.30 5.91 12.05
N ARG A 112 9.81 5.43 10.92
CA ARG A 112 10.19 6.29 9.81
C ARG A 112 10.01 5.58 8.48
N ASN A 113 9.72 6.35 7.45
CA ASN A 113 9.86 5.91 6.06
C ASN A 113 11.25 6.32 5.54
N PHE A 114 11.72 5.60 4.53
CA PHE A 114 12.97 5.90 3.85
C PHE A 114 12.89 5.54 2.36
N GLU A 115 13.81 6.12 1.60
CA GLU A 115 13.90 5.91 0.16
C GLU A 115 14.36 4.47 -0.17
N ASN A 116 13.59 3.78 -1.04
CA ASN A 116 13.88 2.44 -1.53
C ASN A 116 13.55 2.31 -3.02
N GLN A 117 14.37 2.91 -3.88
CA GLN A 117 14.17 2.96 -5.34
C GLN A 117 14.01 1.60 -6.00
N ARG A 118 14.47 0.49 -5.36
CA ARG A 118 14.29 -0.87 -5.88
C ARG A 118 12.81 -1.22 -6.05
N ILE A 119 11.93 -0.64 -5.25
CA ILE A 119 10.50 -0.95 -5.27
C ILE A 119 9.86 -0.33 -6.49
N THR A 120 10.17 0.92 -6.82
CA THR A 120 9.77 1.54 -8.10
C THR A 120 10.29 0.75 -9.29
N ALA A 121 11.59 0.41 -9.30
CA ALA A 121 12.19 -0.36 -10.38
C ALA A 121 11.54 -1.73 -10.60
N LYS A 122 10.98 -2.35 -9.55
CA LYS A 122 10.38 -3.67 -9.61
C LYS A 122 8.87 -3.66 -9.89
N PHE A 123 8.14 -2.69 -9.33
CA PHE A 123 6.68 -2.72 -9.28
C PHE A 123 6.02 -1.47 -9.90
N GLY A 124 6.81 -0.44 -10.25
CA GLY A 124 6.30 0.83 -10.76
C GLY A 124 5.80 0.80 -12.21
N TYR A 125 5.84 -0.34 -12.89
CA TYR A 125 5.46 -0.45 -14.30
C TYR A 125 4.05 -1.03 -14.45
N ASN A 126 3.25 -0.40 -15.31
CA ASN A 126 1.99 -0.96 -15.76
C ASN A 126 2.26 -1.90 -16.96
N LEU A 127 1.84 -3.15 -16.84
CA LEU A 127 2.05 -4.19 -17.85
C LEU A 127 1.41 -3.86 -19.21
N ASN A 128 0.47 -2.92 -19.25
CA ASN A 128 -0.18 -2.48 -20.49
C ASN A 128 0.57 -1.37 -21.23
N HIS A 129 1.64 -0.82 -20.65
CA HIS A 129 2.41 0.29 -21.20
C HIS A 129 3.80 -0.18 -21.64
N PHE A 130 3.87 -0.95 -22.72
CA PHE A 130 5.12 -1.49 -23.26
C PHE A 130 6.08 -0.45 -23.89
N VAL A 131 5.77 0.84 -23.86
CA VAL A 131 6.45 1.85 -24.70
C VAL A 131 6.87 3.12 -23.94
N LYS A 132 6.78 3.15 -22.61
CA LYS A 132 7.22 4.35 -21.85
C LYS A 132 8.64 4.18 -21.29
N ASP A 133 9.45 5.20 -21.48
CA ASP A 133 10.71 5.39 -20.74
C ASP A 133 10.37 5.74 -19.27
N GLY A 134 10.64 4.82 -18.35
CA GLY A 134 10.43 5.00 -16.93
C GLY A 134 9.22 4.25 -16.34
N ALA A 135 9.10 4.29 -15.02
CA ALA A 135 8.01 3.68 -14.29
C ALA A 135 6.73 4.52 -14.40
N ASP A 136 5.56 3.87 -14.48
CA ASP A 136 4.26 4.54 -14.47
C ASP A 136 3.90 5.07 -13.09
N PHE A 137 4.37 4.38 -12.04
CA PHE A 137 4.16 4.74 -10.63
C PHE A 137 5.49 4.78 -9.90
N ASN A 138 5.63 5.75 -9.01
CA ASN A 138 6.81 5.92 -8.20
C ASN A 138 6.55 5.49 -6.75
N TYR A 139 7.29 4.50 -6.28
CA TYR A 139 7.25 3.94 -4.91
C TYR A 139 8.57 4.13 -4.17
N ASP A 140 9.32 5.19 -4.48
CA ASP A 140 10.66 5.40 -3.93
C ASP A 140 10.66 5.49 -2.40
N TYR A 141 9.64 6.08 -1.78
CA TYR A 141 9.53 6.19 -0.32
C TYR A 141 8.70 5.08 0.32
N SER A 142 8.74 3.88 -0.24
CA SER A 142 8.06 2.68 0.26
C SER A 142 8.76 2.00 1.43
N GLY A 143 10.03 2.28 1.69
CA GLY A 143 10.79 1.69 2.79
C GLY A 143 10.27 2.15 4.15
N TYR A 144 10.23 1.24 5.12
CA TYR A 144 9.93 1.56 6.52
C TYR A 144 10.93 0.94 7.48
N GLU A 145 11.12 1.62 8.60
CA GLU A 145 11.86 1.13 9.76
C GLU A 145 11.04 1.41 11.02
N LEU A 146 10.94 0.40 11.87
CA LEU A 146 10.31 0.47 13.18
C LEU A 146 11.35 0.09 14.22
N LYS A 147 11.36 0.82 15.33
CA LYS A 147 12.12 0.46 16.52
C LYS A 147 11.18 0.44 17.72
N ILE A 148 10.88 -0.77 18.20
CA ILE A 148 9.87 -1.03 19.21
C ILE A 148 10.57 -1.45 20.49
N PRO A 149 10.41 -0.71 21.62
CA PRO A 149 10.97 -1.11 22.90
C PRO A 149 10.40 -2.45 23.37
N LEU A 150 11.26 -3.37 23.82
CA LEU A 150 10.84 -4.73 24.22
C LEU A 150 9.91 -4.73 25.43
N ASN A 151 10.00 -3.73 26.31
CA ASN A 151 9.09 -3.59 27.44
C ASN A 151 7.67 -3.19 27.07
N HIS A 152 7.41 -2.84 25.81
CA HIS A 152 6.06 -2.60 25.26
C HIS A 152 5.47 -3.83 24.60
N LEU A 153 6.23 -4.93 24.53
CA LEU A 153 5.81 -6.18 23.93
C LEU A 153 5.52 -7.20 25.04
N GLU A 154 4.27 -7.62 25.12
CA GLU A 154 3.86 -8.68 26.06
C GLU A 154 4.15 -10.04 25.44
N PHE A 155 5.30 -10.63 25.78
CA PHE A 155 5.72 -11.95 25.25
C PHE A 155 5.10 -13.16 25.99
N GLU A 156 4.35 -12.94 27.07
CA GLU A 156 3.97 -14.02 27.98
C GLU A 156 2.96 -15.02 27.41
N THR A 157 2.29 -14.70 26.30
CA THR A 157 1.18 -15.53 25.78
C THR A 157 1.22 -15.80 24.29
N THR A 158 2.16 -15.24 23.53
CA THR A 158 2.11 -15.30 22.07
C THR A 158 3.30 -16.08 21.48
N ASN A 159 3.02 -17.06 20.62
CA ASN A 159 4.01 -17.76 19.82
C ASN A 159 4.42 -16.96 18.55
N SER A 160 3.72 -15.88 18.25
CA SER A 160 3.98 -15.02 17.09
C SER A 160 3.69 -13.56 17.41
N LEU A 161 4.50 -12.66 16.89
CA LEU A 161 4.26 -11.22 16.91
C LEU A 161 3.75 -10.79 15.54
N ALA A 162 2.60 -10.15 15.51
CA ALA A 162 2.06 -9.50 14.35
C ALA A 162 1.75 -8.03 14.68
N PHE A 163 2.00 -7.15 13.73
CA PHE A 163 1.77 -5.72 13.88
C PHE A 163 0.86 -5.21 12.78
N VAL A 164 0.17 -4.12 13.07
CA VAL A 164 -0.51 -3.31 12.06
C VAL A 164 0.09 -1.91 12.09
N LEU A 165 0.47 -1.43 10.92
CA LEU A 165 0.81 -0.03 10.72
C LEU A 165 -0.41 0.71 10.22
N GLU A 166 -0.76 1.81 10.86
CA GLU A 166 -1.64 2.81 10.30
C GLU A 166 -0.78 3.75 9.44
N VAL A 167 -1.05 3.80 8.13
CA VAL A 167 -0.28 4.61 7.18
C VAL A 167 -1.18 5.51 6.36
N GLU A 168 -0.63 6.65 5.94
CA GLU A 168 -1.23 7.52 4.93
C GLU A 168 -0.31 7.51 3.71
N ILE A 169 -0.87 7.16 2.55
CA ILE A 169 -0.16 7.18 1.27
C ILE A 169 -0.97 8.04 0.32
N ASP A 170 -0.38 9.11 -0.20
CA ASP A 170 -1.01 10.02 -1.13
C ASP A 170 -2.40 10.51 -0.64
N GLY A 171 -2.50 10.79 0.67
CA GLY A 171 -3.73 11.20 1.34
C GLY A 171 -4.74 10.10 1.65
N LEU A 172 -4.51 8.86 1.22
CA LEU A 172 -5.36 7.70 1.52
C LEU A 172 -4.83 6.95 2.74
N LYS A 173 -5.72 6.56 3.64
CA LYS A 173 -5.38 5.81 4.86
C LYS A 173 -5.52 4.31 4.67
N PHE A 174 -4.56 3.57 5.20
CA PHE A 174 -4.49 2.11 5.15
C PHE A 174 -4.10 1.52 6.50
N GLU A 175 -4.59 0.31 6.75
CA GLU A 175 -4.07 -0.59 7.77
C GLU A 175 -3.19 -1.64 7.10
N VAL A 176 -1.91 -1.67 7.47
CA VAL A 176 -0.90 -2.53 6.84
C VAL A 176 -0.48 -3.61 7.82
N PRO A 177 -0.98 -4.85 7.68
CA PRO A 177 -0.56 -5.95 8.54
C PRO A 177 0.88 -6.37 8.22
N ILE A 178 1.75 -6.36 9.22
CA ILE A 178 3.14 -6.80 9.19
C ILE A 178 3.23 -8.15 9.91
N LYS A 179 3.54 -9.21 9.18
CA LYS A 179 3.59 -10.59 9.71
C LYS A 179 4.87 -11.27 9.30
#